data_a9ffa38267725811a909cc85cbc17b53
#
_entry.id   a9ffa38267725811a909cc85cbc17b53
#
_cell.length_a   1.000
_cell.length_b   1.000
_cell.length_c   1.000
_cell.angle_alpha   90.00
_cell.angle_beta   90.00
_cell.angle_gamma   90.00
#
_symmetry.space_group_name_H-M   'P 1'
#
loop_
_entity.id
_entity.type
_entity.pdbx_description
1 polymer ?
#
loop_
_entity_poly.entity_id
_entity_poly.type
_entity_poly.pdbx_seq_one_letter_code
_entity_poly.pdbx_strand_id
1 'polypeptide(L)'
;TLCDINPSRAEVVEHLGMAFAHPDGLPLGADVVFHTSASESGLAAAIACAGVEASVVDMSWYGDKAISVRLGGAFHSRRLRIVSSQVGMVAPSRRIRWPHQRRLGAALELLRDARLDALVGETIDFADAPRELPRVLAEGALGLPPVIRYPEPN
;
A
#
# COMPACT_ATOMS: atom_id res chain seq x y z
N THR A 1 11.22 -1.57 -5.87
CA THR A 1 10.86 -2.94 -5.41
C THR A 1 9.58 -2.89 -4.62
N LEU A 2 8.68 -3.84 -4.85
CA LEU A 2 7.50 -4.10 -4.04
C LEU A 2 7.70 -5.39 -3.25
N CYS A 3 7.37 -5.36 -1.96
CA CYS A 3 7.49 -6.51 -1.07
C CYS A 3 6.11 -7.02 -0.67
N ASP A 4 5.89 -8.32 -0.78
CA ASP A 4 4.68 -8.98 -0.28
C ASP A 4 5.03 -10.38 0.24
N ILE A 5 4.28 -10.86 1.25
CA ILE A 5 4.39 -12.22 1.76
C ILE A 5 3.72 -13.24 0.81
N ASN A 6 2.84 -12.79 -0.06
CA ASN A 6 2.14 -13.62 -1.02
C ASN A 6 2.90 -13.69 -2.35
N PRO A 7 3.55 -14.81 -2.68
CA PRO A 7 4.32 -14.93 -3.91
C PRO A 7 3.47 -14.82 -5.18
N SER A 8 2.16 -15.06 -5.12
CA SER A 8 1.27 -14.91 -6.28
C SER A 8 1.15 -13.45 -6.76
N ARG A 9 1.62 -12.48 -5.98
CA ARG A 9 1.68 -11.07 -6.37
C ARG A 9 2.85 -10.76 -7.32
N ALA A 10 3.82 -11.66 -7.46
CA ALA A 10 5.01 -11.42 -8.27
C ALA A 10 4.66 -11.06 -9.72
N GLU A 11 3.76 -11.79 -10.35
CA GLU A 11 3.35 -11.56 -11.74
C GLU A 11 2.76 -10.16 -11.95
N VAL A 12 1.86 -9.73 -11.06
CA VAL A 12 1.27 -8.38 -11.11
C VAL A 12 2.34 -7.30 -10.90
N VAL A 13 3.26 -7.52 -9.96
CA VAL A 13 4.35 -6.57 -9.68
C VAL A 13 5.28 -6.42 -10.87
N GLU A 14 5.63 -7.51 -11.54
CA GLU A 14 6.45 -7.52 -12.75
C GLU A 14 5.73 -6.84 -13.92
N HIS A 15 4.41 -7.08 -14.08
CA HIS A 15 3.60 -6.38 -15.09
C HIS A 15 3.61 -4.86 -14.88
N LEU A 16 3.63 -4.40 -13.64
CA LEU A 16 3.78 -2.99 -13.30
C LEU A 16 5.19 -2.44 -13.55
N GLY A 17 6.13 -3.27 -14.00
CA GLY A 17 7.52 -2.88 -14.24
C GLY A 17 8.36 -2.73 -12.98
N MET A 18 7.97 -3.40 -11.90
CA MET A 18 8.66 -3.37 -10.61
C MET A 18 9.30 -4.73 -10.29
N ALA A 19 10.35 -4.72 -9.48
CA ALA A 19 10.91 -5.94 -8.91
C ALA A 19 10.05 -6.40 -7.73
N PHE A 20 9.71 -7.70 -7.68
CA PHE A 20 9.10 -8.33 -6.52
C PHE A 20 10.16 -8.82 -5.54
N ALA A 21 9.88 -8.73 -4.23
CA ALA A 21 10.70 -9.33 -3.19
C ALA A 21 9.82 -9.95 -2.09
N HIS A 22 10.23 -11.10 -1.57
CA HIS A 22 9.71 -11.62 -0.32
C HIS A 22 10.38 -10.89 0.86
N PRO A 23 9.75 -10.75 2.04
CA PRO A 23 10.35 -10.08 3.20
C PRO A 23 11.75 -10.58 3.59
N ASP A 24 12.04 -11.86 3.39
CA ASP A 24 13.36 -12.45 3.68
C ASP A 24 14.47 -12.03 2.70
N GLY A 25 14.11 -11.48 1.55
CA GLY A 25 15.02 -11.06 0.49
C GLY A 25 14.95 -9.56 0.18
N LEU A 26 14.52 -8.73 1.11
CA LEU A 26 14.41 -7.29 0.90
C LEU A 26 15.77 -6.64 0.62
N PRO A 27 15.87 -5.77 -0.41
CA PRO A 27 17.05 -4.95 -0.61
C PRO A 27 17.21 -3.97 0.56
N LEU A 28 18.44 -3.76 0.98
CA LEU A 28 18.78 -2.84 2.07
C LEU A 28 19.16 -1.45 1.54
N GLY A 29 19.05 -0.44 2.40
CA GLY A 29 19.55 0.91 2.11
C GLY A 29 18.55 1.80 1.35
N ALA A 30 17.25 1.51 1.39
CA ALA A 30 16.25 2.35 0.74
C ALA A 30 16.14 3.74 1.41
N ASP A 31 16.10 4.81 0.61
CA ASP A 31 15.92 6.18 1.11
C ASP A 31 14.50 6.46 1.61
N VAL A 32 13.52 5.82 0.98
CA VAL A 32 12.10 5.91 1.36
C VAL A 32 11.47 4.53 1.29
N VAL A 33 10.75 4.16 2.34
CA VAL A 33 9.98 2.91 2.41
C VAL A 33 8.52 3.25 2.68
N PHE A 34 7.63 2.80 1.80
CA PHE A 34 6.18 2.89 2.02
C PHE A 34 5.70 1.60 2.68
N HIS A 35 5.15 1.71 3.87
CA HIS A 35 4.59 0.59 4.62
C HIS A 35 3.07 0.59 4.54
N THR A 36 2.48 -0.53 4.10
CA THR A 36 1.03 -0.66 3.82
C THR A 36 0.42 -1.94 4.38
N SER A 37 1.20 -2.78 5.08
CA SER A 37 0.74 -4.13 5.46
C SER A 37 -0.10 -4.18 6.73
N ALA A 38 -0.20 -3.10 7.50
CA ALA A 38 -0.88 -3.03 8.79
C ALA A 38 -0.46 -4.16 9.77
N SER A 39 0.81 -4.59 9.71
CA SER A 39 1.36 -5.65 10.56
C SER A 39 2.66 -5.24 11.25
N GLU A 40 2.90 -5.79 12.44
CA GLU A 40 4.16 -5.57 13.18
C GLU A 40 5.37 -6.07 12.39
N SER A 41 5.26 -7.26 11.78
CA SER A 41 6.34 -7.84 10.99
C SER A 41 6.67 -7.01 9.75
N GLY A 42 5.64 -6.46 9.07
CA GLY A 42 5.83 -5.58 7.92
C GLY A 42 6.49 -4.26 8.31
N LEU A 43 6.10 -3.65 9.44
CA LEU A 43 6.74 -2.43 9.94
C LEU A 43 8.19 -2.70 10.36
N ALA A 44 8.46 -3.85 11.01
CA ALA A 44 9.82 -4.25 11.36
C ALA A 44 10.69 -4.45 10.10
N ALA A 45 10.17 -5.09 9.05
CA ALA A 45 10.85 -5.25 7.77
C ALA A 45 11.11 -3.89 7.08
N ALA A 46 10.14 -2.97 7.12
CA ALA A 46 10.30 -1.61 6.60
C ALA A 46 11.42 -0.85 7.29
N ILE A 47 11.54 -0.96 8.62
CA ILE A 47 12.63 -0.36 9.39
C ILE A 47 13.98 -1.03 9.07
N ALA A 48 13.99 -2.34 8.89
CA ALA A 48 15.21 -3.10 8.61
C ALA A 48 15.81 -2.77 7.24
N CYS A 49 14.99 -2.58 6.21
CA CYS A 49 15.47 -2.28 4.86
C CYS A 49 15.79 -0.79 4.62
N ALA A 50 15.33 0.12 5.49
CA ALA A 50 15.59 1.54 5.38
C ALA A 50 17.08 1.87 5.56
N GLY A 51 17.60 2.77 4.73
CA GLY A 51 18.99 3.28 4.77
C GLY A 51 19.22 4.29 5.88
N VAL A 52 20.42 4.89 5.91
CA VAL A 52 20.75 5.95 6.87
C VAL A 52 19.93 7.19 6.58
N GLU A 53 19.32 7.79 7.62
CA GLU A 53 18.46 8.98 7.57
C GLU A 53 17.19 8.83 6.71
N ALA A 54 16.86 7.60 6.32
CA ALA A 54 15.70 7.28 5.52
C ALA A 54 14.36 7.55 6.24
N SER A 55 13.30 7.63 5.43
CA SER A 55 11.94 7.79 5.93
C SER A 55 11.10 6.54 5.66
N VAL A 56 10.50 5.99 6.72
CA VAL A 56 9.44 4.99 6.61
C VAL A 56 8.10 5.74 6.65
N VAL A 57 7.41 5.76 5.52
CA VAL A 57 6.09 6.37 5.38
C VAL A 57 5.03 5.31 5.68
N ASP A 58 4.44 5.40 6.86
CA ASP A 58 3.40 4.47 7.28
C ASP A 58 2.03 4.91 6.76
N MET A 59 1.51 4.15 5.82
CA MET A 59 0.20 4.34 5.19
C MET A 59 -0.83 3.35 5.75
N SER A 60 -0.43 2.52 6.72
CA SER A 60 -1.25 1.48 7.30
C SER A 60 -2.33 2.04 8.23
N TRP A 61 -3.47 1.36 8.24
CA TRP A 61 -4.52 1.54 9.23
C TRP A 61 -4.55 0.32 10.16
N TYR A 62 -4.15 0.50 11.40
CA TYR A 62 -4.10 -0.60 12.40
C TYR A 62 -5.40 -0.73 13.22
N GLY A 63 -6.36 0.18 13.05
CA GLY A 63 -7.53 0.26 13.92
C GLY A 63 -7.11 0.54 15.37
N ASP A 64 -7.68 -0.21 16.31
CA ASP A 64 -7.38 -0.07 17.74
C ASP A 64 -6.25 -1.03 18.22
N LYS A 65 -5.54 -1.67 17.28
CA LYS A 65 -4.47 -2.63 17.61
C LYS A 65 -3.23 -1.89 18.14
N ALA A 66 -2.71 -2.34 19.28
CA ALA A 66 -1.39 -1.94 19.72
C ALA A 66 -0.33 -2.63 18.86
N ILE A 67 0.64 -1.85 18.36
CA ILE A 67 1.71 -2.34 17.51
C ILE A 67 3.04 -2.14 18.21
N SER A 68 3.81 -3.22 18.36
CA SER A 68 5.15 -3.19 18.94
C SER A 68 6.18 -2.78 17.91
N VAL A 69 7.00 -1.78 18.21
CA VAL A 69 8.08 -1.30 17.36
C VAL A 69 9.39 -1.29 18.12
N ARG A 70 10.41 -1.91 17.53
CA ARG A 70 11.77 -1.90 18.09
C ARG A 70 12.49 -0.61 17.71
N LEU A 71 12.44 0.42 18.55
CA LEU A 71 13.08 1.72 18.30
C LEU A 71 14.58 1.74 18.63
N GLY A 72 15.11 0.70 19.28
CA GLY A 72 16.56 0.49 19.35
C GLY A 72 17.12 0.00 18.00
N GLY A 73 18.39 -0.33 17.97
CA GLY A 73 19.00 -0.89 16.75
C GLY A 73 18.90 0.03 15.53
N ALA A 74 18.36 -0.47 14.43
CA ALA A 74 18.36 0.22 13.14
C ALA A 74 17.67 1.58 13.18
N PHE A 75 16.51 1.69 13.83
CA PHE A 75 15.80 2.97 13.92
C PHE A 75 16.68 4.05 14.54
N HIS A 76 17.30 3.76 15.69
CA HIS A 76 18.15 4.71 16.39
C HIS A 76 19.50 4.92 15.66
N SER A 77 20.20 3.84 15.35
CA SER A 77 21.57 3.92 14.80
C SER A 77 21.65 4.52 13.40
N ARG A 78 20.59 4.37 12.59
CA ARG A 78 20.50 4.95 11.24
C ARG A 78 19.75 6.27 11.21
N ARG A 79 19.29 6.80 12.35
CA ARG A 79 18.54 8.08 12.46
C ARG A 79 17.28 8.09 11.57
N LEU A 80 16.51 7.00 11.57
CA LEU A 80 15.34 6.85 10.73
C LEU A 80 14.19 7.76 11.21
N ARG A 81 13.28 8.05 10.29
CA ARG A 81 12.01 8.72 10.56
C ARG A 81 10.87 7.78 10.24
N ILE A 82 9.86 7.73 11.12
CA ILE A 82 8.58 7.09 10.84
C ILE A 82 7.56 8.22 10.73
N VAL A 83 6.91 8.31 9.58
CA VAL A 83 5.96 9.39 9.28
C VAL A 83 4.62 8.78 8.90
N SER A 84 3.56 9.12 9.63
CA SER A 84 2.22 8.69 9.29
C SER A 84 1.71 9.41 8.05
N SER A 85 1.05 8.68 7.14
CA SER A 85 0.40 9.23 5.95
C SER A 85 -1.11 8.97 6.02
N GLN A 86 -1.84 9.99 6.43
CA GLN A 86 -3.30 9.95 6.54
C GLN A 86 -3.94 10.42 5.22
N VAL A 87 -4.79 9.57 4.60
CA VAL A 87 -5.37 9.77 3.27
C VAL A 87 -6.19 11.06 3.13
N GLY A 88 -6.88 11.48 4.19
CA GLY A 88 -7.73 12.67 4.21
C GLY A 88 -6.95 13.99 4.32
N MET A 89 -5.63 13.97 4.54
CA MET A 89 -4.85 15.17 4.79
C MET A 89 -3.73 15.36 3.77
N VAL A 90 -3.54 16.60 3.34
CA VAL A 90 -2.38 17.00 2.55
C VAL A 90 -1.27 17.46 3.51
N ALA A 91 -0.04 16.98 3.27
CA ALA A 91 1.11 17.37 4.08
C ALA A 91 1.22 18.90 4.23
N PRO A 92 1.52 19.43 5.43
CA PRO A 92 1.57 20.88 5.69
C PRO A 92 2.45 21.64 4.69
N SER A 93 3.60 21.09 4.32
CA SER A 93 4.54 21.69 3.36
C SER A 93 4.01 21.79 1.92
N ARG A 94 2.93 21.09 1.59
CA ARG A 94 2.32 21.05 0.25
C ARG A 94 0.93 21.66 0.19
N ARG A 95 0.26 21.83 1.32
CA ARG A 95 -1.16 22.22 1.46
C ARG A 95 -1.53 23.47 0.68
N ILE A 96 -0.67 24.49 0.65
CA ILE A 96 -0.93 25.74 -0.07
C ILE A 96 -0.98 25.51 -1.59
N ARG A 97 -0.16 24.64 -2.14
CA ARG A 97 -0.04 24.40 -3.58
C ARG A 97 -0.85 23.19 -4.08
N TRP A 98 -1.26 22.32 -3.17
CA TRP A 98 -1.93 21.05 -3.43
C TRP A 98 -3.23 20.93 -2.66
N PRO A 99 -4.31 21.65 -3.05
CA PRO A 99 -5.64 21.39 -2.48
C PRO A 99 -6.10 19.98 -2.85
N HIS A 100 -7.09 19.46 -2.12
CA HIS A 100 -7.61 18.10 -2.32
C HIS A 100 -8.02 17.81 -3.77
N GLN A 101 -8.67 18.78 -4.43
CA GLN A 101 -9.08 18.64 -5.82
C GLN A 101 -7.89 18.42 -6.76
N ARG A 102 -6.81 19.19 -6.60
CA ARG A 102 -5.59 18.99 -7.41
C ARG A 102 -4.94 17.65 -7.16
N ARG A 103 -4.91 17.21 -5.90
CA ARG A 103 -4.37 15.90 -5.53
C ARG A 103 -5.18 14.77 -6.18
N LEU A 104 -6.52 14.86 -6.11
CA LEU A 104 -7.40 13.88 -6.74
C LEU A 104 -7.23 13.87 -8.26
N GLY A 105 -7.18 15.05 -8.90
CA GLY A 105 -6.95 15.16 -10.34
C GLY A 105 -5.63 14.53 -10.77
N ALA A 106 -4.55 14.74 -10.01
CA ALA A 106 -3.26 14.10 -10.28
C ALA A 106 -3.32 12.57 -10.11
N ALA A 107 -4.05 12.07 -9.12
CA ALA A 107 -4.24 10.63 -8.93
C ALA A 107 -5.02 10.02 -10.11
N LEU A 108 -6.11 10.67 -10.56
CA LEU A 108 -6.89 10.21 -11.72
C LEU A 108 -6.06 10.23 -13.01
N GLU A 109 -5.17 11.21 -13.18
CA GLU A 109 -4.27 11.25 -14.33
C GLU A 109 -3.28 10.08 -14.34
N LEU A 110 -2.76 9.68 -13.17
CA LEU A 110 -1.89 8.50 -13.05
C LEU A 110 -2.62 7.20 -13.40
N LEU A 111 -3.93 7.11 -13.18
CA LEU A 111 -4.74 5.93 -13.53
C LEU A 111 -4.90 5.72 -15.05
N ARG A 112 -4.41 6.64 -15.89
CA ARG A 112 -4.35 6.44 -17.34
C ARG A 112 -3.27 5.47 -17.80
N ASP A 113 -2.37 5.09 -16.90
CA ASP A 113 -1.37 4.06 -17.18
C ASP A 113 -2.06 2.68 -17.24
N ALA A 114 -2.16 2.12 -18.44
CA ALA A 114 -2.83 0.85 -18.69
C ALA A 114 -2.24 -0.33 -17.90
N ARG A 115 -0.99 -0.22 -17.42
CA ARG A 115 -0.40 -1.25 -16.55
C ARG A 115 -1.19 -1.41 -15.24
N LEU A 116 -1.86 -0.34 -14.78
CA LEU A 116 -2.67 -0.37 -13.55
C LEU A 116 -3.95 -1.21 -13.69
N ASP A 117 -4.38 -1.54 -14.92
CA ASP A 117 -5.51 -2.42 -15.14
C ASP A 117 -5.25 -3.83 -14.56
N ALA A 118 -4.00 -4.24 -14.45
CA ALA A 118 -3.60 -5.47 -13.79
C ALA A 118 -3.92 -5.50 -12.27
N LEU A 119 -4.24 -4.36 -11.66
CA LEU A 119 -4.67 -4.28 -10.27
C LEU A 119 -6.17 -4.51 -10.07
N VAL A 120 -6.93 -4.60 -11.16
CA VAL A 120 -8.36 -4.85 -11.12
C VAL A 120 -8.59 -6.35 -10.98
N GLY A 121 -9.29 -6.75 -9.92
CA GLY A 121 -9.66 -8.12 -9.67
C GLY A 121 -10.91 -8.57 -10.46
N GLU A 122 -11.60 -9.55 -9.92
CA GLU A 122 -12.86 -10.05 -10.50
C GLU A 122 -13.94 -8.97 -10.57
N THR A 123 -14.84 -9.10 -11.55
CA THR A 123 -16.04 -8.26 -11.62
C THR A 123 -17.20 -8.97 -10.96
N ILE A 124 -17.89 -8.28 -10.04
CA ILE A 124 -19.06 -8.76 -9.35
C ILE A 124 -20.25 -7.88 -9.77
N ASP A 125 -21.33 -8.49 -10.22
CA ASP A 125 -22.54 -7.74 -10.51
C ASP A 125 -23.16 -7.18 -9.23
N PHE A 126 -23.70 -5.97 -9.28
CA PHE A 126 -24.27 -5.29 -8.13
C PHE A 126 -25.33 -6.14 -7.41
N ALA A 127 -26.15 -6.87 -8.18
CA ALA A 127 -27.17 -7.78 -7.63
C ALA A 127 -26.57 -8.93 -6.81
N ASP A 128 -25.36 -9.36 -7.13
CA ASP A 128 -24.64 -10.45 -6.45
C ASP A 128 -23.74 -9.96 -5.29
N ALA A 129 -23.51 -8.66 -5.21
CA ALA A 129 -22.62 -8.07 -4.21
C ALA A 129 -22.93 -8.52 -2.76
N PRO A 130 -24.18 -8.57 -2.28
CA PRO A 130 -24.47 -9.03 -0.92
C PRO A 130 -24.01 -10.46 -0.62
N ARG A 131 -23.98 -11.33 -1.63
CA ARG A 131 -23.54 -12.72 -1.51
C ARG A 131 -22.02 -12.85 -1.60
N GLU A 132 -21.39 -12.10 -2.51
CA GLU A 132 -19.97 -12.23 -2.84
C GLU A 132 -19.03 -11.41 -1.93
N LEU A 133 -19.47 -10.24 -1.45
CA LEU A 133 -18.65 -9.37 -0.62
C LEU A 133 -18.10 -10.05 0.64
N PRO A 134 -18.83 -10.88 1.39
CA PRO A 134 -18.27 -11.59 2.54
C PRO A 134 -17.05 -12.45 2.18
N ARG A 135 -17.04 -13.07 0.99
CA ARG A 135 -15.92 -13.89 0.51
C ARG A 135 -14.69 -13.04 0.17
N VAL A 136 -14.88 -11.96 -0.57
CA VAL A 136 -13.76 -11.12 -1.03
C VAL A 136 -13.20 -10.20 0.04
N LEU A 137 -13.98 -9.90 1.08
CA LEU A 137 -13.57 -9.10 2.24
C LEU A 137 -13.13 -9.96 3.42
N ALA A 138 -13.12 -11.28 3.28
CA ALA A 138 -12.67 -12.18 4.34
C ALA A 138 -11.20 -11.90 4.72
N GLU A 139 -10.88 -12.03 5.99
CA GLU A 139 -9.48 -11.93 6.45
C GLU A 139 -8.63 -12.99 5.75
N GLY A 140 -7.51 -12.56 5.17
CA GLY A 140 -6.62 -13.44 4.38
C GLY A 140 -7.08 -13.71 2.94
N ALA A 141 -8.10 -13.04 2.43
CA ALA A 141 -8.47 -13.16 1.02
C ALA A 141 -7.28 -12.78 0.12
N LEU A 142 -6.91 -13.69 -0.78
CA LEU A 142 -5.71 -13.56 -1.63
C LEU A 142 -5.95 -12.76 -2.93
N GLY A 143 -7.20 -12.47 -3.26
CA GLY A 143 -7.58 -11.79 -4.51
C GLY A 143 -7.11 -10.34 -4.61
N LEU A 144 -7.16 -9.79 -5.83
CA LEU A 144 -7.10 -8.35 -6.06
C LEU A 144 -8.47 -7.74 -5.73
N PRO A 145 -8.54 -6.42 -5.47
CA PRO A 145 -9.81 -5.76 -5.21
C PRO A 145 -10.82 -5.99 -6.33
N PRO A 146 -12.04 -6.45 -6.02
CA PRO A 146 -13.07 -6.65 -7.03
C PRO A 146 -13.65 -5.32 -7.51
N VAL A 147 -14.21 -5.33 -8.71
CA VAL A 147 -14.99 -4.23 -9.28
C VAL A 147 -16.46 -4.57 -9.22
N ILE A 148 -17.27 -3.69 -8.67
CA ILE A 148 -18.74 -3.84 -8.69
C ILE A 148 -19.28 -3.20 -9.96
N ARG A 149 -19.92 -4.02 -10.79
CA ARG A 149 -20.58 -3.58 -12.03
C ARG A 149 -22.03 -3.25 -11.76
N TYR A 150 -22.39 -1.98 -11.95
CA TYR A 150 -23.77 -1.55 -11.89
C TYR A 150 -24.49 -1.84 -13.22
N PRO A 151 -25.82 -2.10 -13.19
CA PRO A 151 -26.59 -2.23 -14.43
C PRO A 151 -26.57 -0.92 -15.22
N GLU A 152 -26.58 -1.03 -16.55
CA GLU A 152 -26.74 0.14 -17.40
C GLU A 152 -28.05 0.86 -17.07
N PRO A 153 -28.06 2.20 -17.04
CA PRO A 153 -29.30 2.95 -16.87
C PRO A 153 -30.23 2.71 -18.08
N ASN A 154 -31.48 2.36 -17.79
CA ASN A 154 -32.53 2.23 -18.82
C ASN A 154 -32.82 3.59 -19.47
#